data_8dd5cff18f7405e29feaf7a4dee6b405
#
_entry.id   8dd5cff18f7405e29feaf7a4dee6b405
#
_cell.length_a   1.000
_cell.length_b   1.000
_cell.length_c   1.000
_cell.angle_alpha   90.00
_cell.angle_beta   90.00
_cell.angle_gamma   90.00
#
_symmetry.space_group_name_H-M   'P 1'
#
loop_
_entity.id
_entity.type
_entity.pdbx_description
1 polymer ?
#
loop_
_entity_poly.entity_id
_entity_poly.type
_entity_poly.pdbx_seq_one_letter_code
_entity_poly.pdbx_strand_id
1 'polypeptide(L)'
;MRRLLLALSLTVWLAPPSLAADLAAEQISAYGETGISSRYLLMDANGRAVSNQDFRGRFQLLTFGYTYCPDICATTLAEMAMVISRLGKEADALQALFITVDPERDSADTLRNYVAFFDPRIIGLTGSPELVRKAAESFRVRYEKVREPGAPLEQYAVDHSAGMFLLGPDGRFIRKFAYATPAEQIADQIRQIMAGNGPPSAARRMAPASQ
;
A
#
# COMPACT_ATOMS: atom_id res chain seq x y z
N MET A 1 -0.85 -34.20 -72.94
CA MET A 1 -0.14 -34.23 -71.66
C MET A 1 -0.53 -32.94 -70.86
N ARG A 2 -1.51 -33.01 -69.96
CA ARG A 2 -2.03 -31.88 -69.12
C ARG A 2 -1.44 -32.00 -67.76
N ARG A 3 -0.58 -31.08 -67.36
CA ARG A 3 0.00 -30.98 -66.01
C ARG A 3 -1.00 -30.27 -65.09
N LEU A 4 -1.53 -31.01 -64.14
CA LEU A 4 -2.34 -30.48 -63.01
C LEU A 4 -1.40 -29.89 -61.97
N LEU A 5 -1.49 -28.58 -61.73
CA LEU A 5 -0.81 -27.91 -60.61
C LEU A 5 -1.77 -27.91 -59.40
N LEU A 6 -1.44 -28.71 -58.39
CA LEU A 6 -2.10 -28.64 -57.07
C LEU A 6 -1.55 -27.44 -56.30
N ALA A 7 -2.40 -26.44 -56.04
CA ALA A 7 -2.11 -25.34 -55.13
C ALA A 7 -2.40 -25.81 -53.70
N LEU A 8 -1.35 -25.92 -52.89
CA LEU A 8 -1.44 -26.21 -51.47
C LEU A 8 -1.74 -24.89 -50.72
N SER A 9 -2.97 -24.68 -50.30
CA SER A 9 -3.36 -23.54 -49.45
C SER A 9 -2.99 -23.81 -48.00
N LEU A 10 -1.97 -23.09 -47.52
CA LEU A 10 -1.54 -23.12 -46.12
C LEU A 10 -2.53 -22.26 -45.31
N THR A 11 -3.47 -22.87 -44.60
CA THR A 11 -4.31 -22.19 -43.62
C THR A 11 -3.53 -22.00 -42.34
N VAL A 12 -3.10 -20.75 -42.06
CA VAL A 12 -2.50 -20.38 -40.79
C VAL A 12 -3.61 -20.30 -39.75
N TRP A 13 -3.65 -21.26 -38.84
CA TRP A 13 -4.48 -21.21 -37.63
C TRP A 13 -3.86 -20.22 -36.64
N LEU A 14 -4.45 -19.03 -36.52
CA LEU A 14 -4.19 -18.12 -35.40
C LEU A 14 -4.85 -18.73 -34.16
N ALA A 15 -4.04 -19.35 -33.29
CA ALA A 15 -4.52 -19.78 -31.99
C ALA A 15 -4.96 -18.55 -31.17
N PRO A 16 -6.11 -18.61 -30.49
CA PRO A 16 -6.52 -17.51 -29.59
C PRO A 16 -5.49 -17.35 -28.44
N PRO A 17 -5.28 -16.11 -27.95
CA PRO A 17 -4.40 -15.89 -26.81
C PRO A 17 -4.83 -16.79 -25.66
N SER A 18 -3.89 -17.48 -25.03
CA SER A 18 -4.20 -18.45 -24.00
C SER A 18 -4.71 -17.71 -22.75
N LEU A 19 -5.73 -18.23 -22.09
CA LEU A 19 -6.29 -17.73 -20.83
C LEU A 19 -5.20 -17.44 -19.78
N ALA A 20 -4.09 -18.17 -19.82
CA ALA A 20 -2.92 -17.96 -18.96
C ALA A 20 -2.17 -16.65 -19.27
N ALA A 21 -2.13 -16.21 -20.54
CA ALA A 21 -1.52 -14.94 -20.91
C ALA A 21 -2.38 -13.75 -20.43
N ASP A 22 -3.70 -13.87 -20.51
CA ASP A 22 -4.63 -12.85 -20.00
C ASP A 22 -4.58 -12.74 -18.48
N LEU A 23 -4.52 -13.86 -17.75
CA LEU A 23 -4.36 -13.87 -16.29
C LEU A 23 -3.00 -13.31 -15.86
N ALA A 24 -1.93 -13.58 -16.60
CA ALA A 24 -0.61 -13.01 -16.33
C ALA A 24 -0.58 -11.49 -16.60
N ALA A 25 -1.21 -11.04 -17.68
CA ALA A 25 -1.34 -9.61 -17.99
C ALA A 25 -2.19 -8.87 -16.95
N GLU A 26 -3.27 -9.47 -16.45
CA GLU A 26 -4.09 -8.93 -15.39
C GLU A 26 -3.34 -8.85 -14.05
N GLN A 27 -2.53 -9.86 -13.72
CA GLN A 27 -1.66 -9.84 -12.54
C GLN A 27 -0.59 -8.75 -12.65
N ILE A 28 0.09 -8.60 -13.78
CA ILE A 28 1.09 -7.54 -13.99
C ILE A 28 0.44 -6.16 -13.90
N SER A 29 -0.76 -5.98 -14.43
CA SER A 29 -1.54 -4.74 -14.27
C SER A 29 -1.95 -4.45 -12.83
N ALA A 30 -2.21 -5.50 -12.03
CA ALA A 30 -2.56 -5.36 -10.61
C ALA A 30 -1.37 -4.96 -9.72
N TYR A 31 -0.14 -5.38 -10.07
CA TYR A 31 1.08 -5.11 -9.28
C TYR A 31 1.80 -3.83 -9.69
N GLY A 32 1.54 -3.27 -10.88
CA GLY A 32 2.27 -2.13 -11.41
C GLY A 32 3.79 -2.39 -11.57
N GLU A 33 4.52 -1.40 -12.08
CA GLU A 33 5.98 -1.49 -12.27
C GLU A 33 6.77 -1.68 -10.95
N THR A 34 6.19 -1.30 -9.80
CA THR A 34 6.83 -1.41 -8.48
C THR A 34 6.62 -2.77 -7.83
N GLY A 35 5.71 -3.60 -8.35
CA GLY A 35 5.29 -4.87 -7.77
C GLY A 35 4.59 -4.73 -6.41
N ILE A 36 4.05 -3.54 -6.08
CA ILE A 36 3.23 -3.28 -4.89
C ILE A 36 1.77 -3.45 -5.29
N SER A 37 1.09 -4.44 -4.70
CA SER A 37 -0.34 -4.68 -4.93
C SER A 37 -1.25 -3.80 -4.09
N SER A 38 -0.72 -3.17 -3.04
CA SER A 38 -1.40 -2.26 -2.11
C SER A 38 -2.68 -2.82 -1.49
N ARG A 39 -2.75 -4.13 -1.28
CA ARG A 39 -3.91 -4.80 -0.69
C ARG A 39 -3.67 -5.12 0.77
N TYR A 40 -4.69 -4.88 1.57
CA TYR A 40 -4.73 -5.34 2.95
C TYR A 40 -6.18 -5.71 3.34
N LEU A 41 -6.31 -6.62 4.29
CA LEU A 41 -7.54 -6.94 5.00
C LEU A 41 -7.15 -7.13 6.46
N LEU A 42 -7.51 -6.19 7.29
CA LEU A 42 -7.11 -6.07 8.69
C LEU A 42 -8.34 -5.75 9.55
N MET A 43 -8.15 -5.44 10.82
CA MET A 43 -9.18 -5.01 11.74
C MET A 43 -8.85 -3.63 12.32
N ASP A 44 -9.86 -2.78 12.45
CA ASP A 44 -9.77 -1.53 13.20
C ASP A 44 -9.91 -1.77 14.72
N ALA A 45 -9.81 -0.69 15.48
CA ALA A 45 -9.91 -0.73 16.95
C ALA A 45 -11.29 -1.15 17.49
N ASN A 46 -12.30 -1.26 16.64
CA ASN A 46 -13.63 -1.74 16.98
C ASN A 46 -13.86 -3.20 16.57
N GLY A 47 -12.81 -3.89 16.10
CA GLY A 47 -12.89 -5.25 15.59
C GLY A 47 -13.56 -5.38 14.22
N ARG A 48 -13.79 -4.26 13.51
CA ARG A 48 -14.38 -4.26 12.18
C ARG A 48 -13.31 -4.59 11.15
N ALA A 49 -13.63 -5.49 10.23
CA ALA A 49 -12.76 -5.77 9.08
C ALA A 49 -12.63 -4.53 8.19
N VAL A 50 -11.40 -4.17 7.85
CA VAL A 50 -11.05 -2.99 7.05
C VAL A 50 -10.06 -3.38 5.96
N SER A 51 -10.34 -2.96 4.74
CA SER A 51 -9.51 -3.17 3.56
C SER A 51 -9.21 -1.85 2.83
N ASN A 52 -8.33 -1.86 1.86
CA ASN A 52 -8.10 -0.69 1.00
C ASN A 52 -9.36 -0.29 0.19
N GLN A 53 -10.36 -1.16 0.09
CA GLN A 53 -11.62 -0.88 -0.62
C GLN A 53 -12.60 -0.04 0.22
N ASP A 54 -12.48 -0.08 1.55
CA ASP A 54 -13.36 0.67 2.46
C ASP A 54 -13.13 2.18 2.39
N PHE A 55 -12.00 2.59 1.83
CA PHE A 55 -11.62 4.00 1.66
C PHE A 55 -11.67 4.46 0.19
N ARG A 56 -12.42 3.77 -0.67
CA ARG A 56 -12.60 4.22 -2.06
C ARG A 56 -13.16 5.64 -2.12
N GLY A 57 -12.66 6.42 -3.08
CA GLY A 57 -12.97 7.85 -3.20
C GLY A 57 -12.05 8.75 -2.37
N ARG A 58 -11.26 8.20 -1.45
CA ARG A 58 -10.27 8.93 -0.65
C ARG A 58 -8.86 8.41 -0.94
N PHE A 59 -7.89 9.30 -0.89
CA PHE A 59 -6.49 8.90 -0.83
C PHE A 59 -6.20 8.20 0.50
N GLN A 60 -5.20 7.32 0.53
CA GLN A 60 -4.78 6.66 1.76
C GLN A 60 -3.29 6.91 1.96
N LEU A 61 -2.92 7.51 3.09
CA LEU A 61 -1.51 7.65 3.51
C LEU A 61 -1.29 6.66 4.64
N LEU A 62 -0.46 5.65 4.41
CA LEU A 62 -0.26 4.58 5.39
C LEU A 62 1.22 4.34 5.70
N THR A 63 1.48 3.89 6.90
CA THR A 63 2.79 3.43 7.36
C THR A 63 2.68 2.14 8.15
N PHE A 64 3.79 1.39 8.20
CA PHE A 64 3.92 0.19 9.02
C PHE A 64 4.81 0.51 10.23
N GLY A 65 4.47 -0.06 11.38
CA GLY A 65 5.21 0.15 12.61
C GLY A 65 4.65 -0.68 13.76
N TYR A 66 5.05 -0.39 14.99
CA TYR A 66 4.53 -1.02 16.21
C TYR A 66 4.64 -0.08 17.40
N THR A 67 3.79 -0.27 18.42
CA THR A 67 3.66 0.70 19.54
C THR A 67 4.86 0.69 20.50
N TYR A 68 5.60 -0.41 20.57
CA TYR A 68 6.80 -0.55 21.39
C TYR A 68 8.10 -0.10 20.69
N CYS A 69 7.98 0.54 19.52
CA CYS A 69 9.13 1.10 18.80
C CYS A 69 9.67 2.32 19.55
N PRO A 70 10.97 2.33 19.92
CA PRO A 70 11.51 3.38 20.78
C PRO A 70 11.69 4.73 20.08
N ASP A 71 11.65 4.81 18.74
CA ASP A 71 12.07 6.01 18.00
C ASP A 71 11.28 6.23 16.70
N ILE A 72 11.62 5.50 15.64
CA ILE A 72 11.22 5.82 14.27
C ILE A 72 9.71 5.81 14.03
N CYS A 73 8.93 5.00 14.75
CA CYS A 73 7.48 4.92 14.59
C CYS A 73 6.81 6.19 15.11
N ALA A 74 7.24 6.69 16.27
CA ALA A 74 6.72 7.94 16.83
C ALA A 74 7.05 9.13 15.93
N THR A 75 8.28 9.21 15.43
CA THR A 75 8.71 10.25 14.48
C THR A 75 7.88 10.19 13.19
N THR A 76 7.66 9.00 12.63
CA THR A 76 6.86 8.82 11.42
C THR A 76 5.39 9.23 11.62
N LEU A 77 4.79 8.91 12.77
CA LEU A 77 3.42 9.33 13.10
C LEU A 77 3.30 10.83 13.35
N ALA A 78 4.29 11.46 13.98
CA ALA A 78 4.36 12.91 14.13
C ALA A 78 4.45 13.60 12.75
N GLU A 79 5.28 13.11 11.84
CA GLU A 79 5.34 13.61 10.46
C GLU A 79 4.00 13.41 9.73
N MET A 80 3.34 12.26 9.89
CA MET A 80 2.01 12.00 9.32
C MET A 80 0.97 13.00 9.84
N ALA A 81 0.95 13.27 11.15
CA ALA A 81 0.07 14.27 11.76
C ALA A 81 0.35 15.69 11.21
N MET A 82 1.62 16.05 11.00
CA MET A 82 1.99 17.31 10.36
C MET A 82 1.53 17.38 8.90
N VAL A 83 1.62 16.29 8.14
CA VAL A 83 1.07 16.21 6.76
C VAL A 83 -0.43 16.50 6.78
N ILE A 84 -1.18 15.84 7.66
CA ILE A 84 -2.63 16.04 7.79
C ILE A 84 -2.95 17.50 8.16
N SER A 85 -2.20 18.10 9.10
CA SER A 85 -2.36 19.50 9.50
C SER A 85 -2.07 20.46 8.35
N ARG A 86 -1.01 20.23 7.58
CA ARG A 86 -0.62 21.08 6.45
C ARG A 86 -1.61 20.99 5.29
N LEU A 87 -2.21 19.84 5.04
CA LEU A 87 -3.26 19.69 4.03
C LEU A 87 -4.53 20.50 4.37
N GLY A 88 -4.78 20.78 5.65
CA GLY A 88 -5.96 21.54 6.06
C GLY A 88 -7.26 20.89 5.60
N LYS A 89 -8.11 21.58 4.84
CA LYS A 89 -9.38 21.05 4.32
C LYS A 89 -9.17 19.92 3.30
N GLU A 90 -8.06 19.88 2.62
CA GLU A 90 -7.75 18.81 1.64
C GLU A 90 -7.53 17.46 2.35
N ALA A 91 -7.21 17.48 3.65
CA ALA A 91 -7.10 16.27 4.47
C ALA A 91 -8.43 15.49 4.57
N ASP A 92 -9.58 16.10 4.31
CA ASP A 92 -10.87 15.40 4.28
C ASP A 92 -10.92 14.36 3.15
N ALA A 93 -10.14 14.55 2.09
CA ALA A 93 -9.99 13.59 1.00
C ALA A 93 -8.87 12.56 1.25
N LEU A 94 -8.25 12.56 2.43
CA LEU A 94 -7.18 11.64 2.82
C LEU A 94 -7.61 10.78 4.01
N GLN A 95 -7.29 9.50 4.00
CA GLN A 95 -7.33 8.63 5.17
C GLN A 95 -5.92 8.27 5.59
N ALA A 96 -5.56 8.61 6.81
CA ALA A 96 -4.29 8.21 7.42
C ALA A 96 -4.43 6.88 8.17
N LEU A 97 -3.46 5.96 7.98
CA LEU A 97 -3.51 4.61 8.50
C LEU A 97 -2.15 4.21 9.09
N PHE A 98 -2.19 3.56 10.25
CA PHE A 98 -1.04 2.92 10.87
C PHE A 98 -1.30 1.41 10.95
N ILE A 99 -0.48 0.60 10.28
CA ILE A 99 -0.61 -0.86 10.26
C ILE A 99 0.46 -1.46 11.16
N THR A 100 0.04 -2.19 12.21
CA THR A 100 1.02 -2.85 13.07
C THR A 100 1.75 -3.98 12.35
N VAL A 101 3.03 -4.13 12.67
CA VAL A 101 3.86 -5.30 12.33
C VAL A 101 4.09 -6.23 13.54
N ASP A 102 3.46 -5.89 14.68
CA ASP A 102 3.55 -6.66 15.92
C ASP A 102 2.17 -6.91 16.56
N PRO A 103 1.29 -7.65 15.89
CA PRO A 103 -0.08 -7.85 16.35
C PRO A 103 -0.17 -8.65 17.65
N GLU A 104 0.91 -9.28 18.11
CA GLU A 104 0.95 -10.02 19.37
C GLU A 104 0.96 -9.08 20.58
N ARG A 105 1.65 -7.93 20.49
CA ARG A 105 1.70 -6.90 21.56
C ARG A 105 0.73 -5.73 21.30
N ASP A 106 0.45 -5.43 20.05
CA ASP A 106 -0.38 -4.30 19.65
C ASP A 106 -1.85 -4.70 19.56
N SER A 107 -2.55 -4.68 20.70
CA SER A 107 -4.00 -4.85 20.73
C SER A 107 -4.72 -3.69 20.02
N ALA A 108 -5.99 -3.90 19.66
CA ALA A 108 -6.82 -2.86 19.05
C ALA A 108 -6.92 -1.59 19.92
N ASP A 109 -7.08 -1.76 21.25
CA ASP A 109 -7.13 -0.64 22.20
C ASP A 109 -5.79 0.07 22.34
N THR A 110 -4.69 -0.68 22.38
CA THR A 110 -3.33 -0.12 22.41
C THR A 110 -3.09 0.76 21.20
N LEU A 111 -3.42 0.26 20.00
CA LEU A 111 -3.27 1.01 18.74
C LEU A 111 -4.15 2.25 18.71
N ARG A 112 -5.42 2.15 19.14
CA ARG A 112 -6.32 3.30 19.21
C ARG A 112 -5.73 4.44 20.00
N ASN A 113 -5.26 4.14 21.20
CA ASN A 113 -4.70 5.14 22.11
C ASN A 113 -3.39 5.71 21.56
N TYR A 114 -2.54 4.85 21.01
CA TYR A 114 -1.26 5.23 20.46
C TYR A 114 -1.39 6.20 19.27
N VAL A 115 -2.19 5.86 18.26
CA VAL A 115 -2.33 6.73 17.09
C VAL A 115 -3.08 8.03 17.40
N ALA A 116 -4.07 7.98 18.30
CA ALA A 116 -4.84 9.15 18.70
C ALA A 116 -3.98 10.21 19.43
N PHE A 117 -2.88 9.81 20.06
CA PHE A 117 -1.92 10.74 20.65
C PHE A 117 -1.30 11.67 19.60
N PHE A 118 -1.10 11.22 18.39
CA PHE A 118 -0.52 12.02 17.29
C PHE A 118 -1.61 12.81 16.54
N ASP A 119 -2.65 12.13 16.07
CA ASP A 119 -3.81 12.76 15.45
C ASP A 119 -5.01 11.79 15.49
N PRO A 120 -6.19 12.22 15.96
CA PRO A 120 -7.37 11.35 16.07
C PRO A 120 -7.93 10.88 14.72
N ARG A 121 -7.49 11.44 13.60
CA ARG A 121 -7.86 11.01 12.23
C ARG A 121 -7.03 9.83 11.74
N ILE A 122 -5.96 9.45 12.43
CA ILE A 122 -5.17 8.28 12.12
C ILE A 122 -5.90 7.03 12.64
N ILE A 123 -6.11 6.05 11.78
CA ILE A 123 -6.70 4.77 12.17
C ILE A 123 -5.59 3.74 12.34
N GLY A 124 -5.51 3.12 13.53
CA GLY A 124 -4.67 1.97 13.79
C GLY A 124 -5.33 0.69 13.29
N LEU A 125 -4.59 -0.13 12.56
CA LEU A 125 -5.04 -1.41 12.02
C LEU A 125 -4.17 -2.55 12.53
N THR A 126 -4.82 -3.63 12.97
CA THR A 126 -4.20 -4.88 13.44
C THR A 126 -4.88 -6.08 12.77
N GLY A 127 -4.50 -7.29 13.15
CA GLY A 127 -5.10 -8.52 12.65
C GLY A 127 -4.35 -9.75 13.14
N SER A 128 -4.69 -10.92 12.62
CA SER A 128 -3.85 -12.09 12.87
C SER A 128 -2.45 -11.89 12.29
N PRO A 129 -1.41 -12.56 12.85
CA PRO A 129 -0.06 -12.49 12.29
C PRO A 129 0.00 -12.78 10.80
N GLU A 130 -0.86 -13.69 10.31
CA GLU A 130 -0.94 -14.02 8.89
C GLU A 130 -1.50 -12.87 8.05
N LEU A 131 -2.55 -12.18 8.51
CA LEU A 131 -3.14 -11.05 7.79
C LEU A 131 -2.17 -9.86 7.75
N VAL A 132 -1.47 -9.60 8.86
CA VAL A 132 -0.42 -8.58 8.92
C VAL A 132 0.73 -8.91 7.96
N ARG A 133 1.17 -10.17 7.92
CA ARG A 133 2.21 -10.61 6.98
C ARG A 133 1.77 -10.41 5.52
N LYS A 134 0.55 -10.81 5.17
CA LYS A 134 0.00 -10.59 3.80
C LYS A 134 -0.07 -9.11 3.44
N ALA A 135 -0.48 -8.26 4.38
CA ALA A 135 -0.48 -6.82 4.18
C ALA A 135 0.95 -6.30 3.93
N ALA A 136 1.91 -6.63 4.79
CA ALA A 136 3.31 -6.25 4.63
C ALA A 136 3.90 -6.71 3.28
N GLU A 137 3.68 -7.97 2.89
CA GLU A 137 4.11 -8.53 1.60
C GLU A 137 3.52 -7.74 0.42
N SER A 138 2.24 -7.35 0.49
CA SER A 138 1.58 -6.60 -0.57
C SER A 138 2.18 -5.21 -0.79
N PHE A 139 2.81 -4.63 0.23
CA PHE A 139 3.55 -3.37 0.19
C PHE A 139 5.06 -3.55 0.08
N ARG A 140 5.55 -4.79 -0.02
CA ARG A 140 6.98 -5.14 0.02
C ARG A 140 7.69 -4.60 1.27
N VAL A 141 6.99 -4.57 2.38
CA VAL A 141 7.52 -4.24 3.69
C VAL A 141 8.12 -5.50 4.30
N ARG A 142 9.39 -5.42 4.67
CA ARG A 142 10.08 -6.47 5.44
C ARG A 142 9.98 -6.11 6.91
N TYR A 143 9.77 -7.11 7.75
CA TYR A 143 9.85 -6.97 9.19
C TYR A 143 10.32 -8.26 9.83
N GLU A 144 11.06 -8.15 10.92
CA GLU A 144 11.63 -9.29 11.63
C GLU A 144 11.75 -8.97 13.13
N LYS A 145 11.42 -9.95 13.98
CA LYS A 145 11.64 -9.84 15.42
C LYS A 145 13.13 -10.06 15.73
N VAL A 146 13.74 -9.08 16.37
CA VAL A 146 15.14 -9.10 16.78
C VAL A 146 15.19 -9.11 18.31
N ARG A 147 15.90 -10.05 18.88
CA ARG A 147 16.09 -10.19 20.31
C ARG A 147 17.54 -10.28 20.68
N GLU A 148 17.94 -9.56 21.71
CA GLU A 148 19.26 -9.66 22.27
C GLU A 148 19.51 -11.07 22.85
N PRO A 149 20.72 -11.62 22.71
CA PRO A 149 21.07 -12.91 23.28
C PRO A 149 20.82 -12.93 24.79
N GLY A 150 20.03 -13.89 25.28
CA GLY A 150 19.70 -14.04 26.68
C GLY A 150 18.52 -13.18 27.21
N ALA A 151 17.96 -12.29 26.37
CA ALA A 151 16.77 -11.54 26.77
C ALA A 151 15.53 -12.44 26.91
N PRO A 152 14.56 -12.09 27.79
CA PRO A 152 13.27 -12.74 27.89
C PRO A 152 12.54 -12.79 26.51
N LEU A 153 11.64 -13.76 26.35
CA LEU A 153 10.92 -13.98 25.08
C LEU A 153 10.09 -12.76 24.65
N GLU A 154 9.58 -12.01 25.64
CA GLU A 154 8.74 -10.83 25.44
C GLU A 154 9.54 -9.55 25.13
N GLN A 155 10.85 -9.56 25.37
CA GLN A 155 11.75 -8.45 25.11
C GLN A 155 12.39 -8.58 23.75
N TYR A 156 11.74 -8.04 22.73
CA TYR A 156 12.25 -7.97 21.37
C TYR A 156 11.92 -6.64 20.71
N ALA A 157 12.76 -6.22 19.78
CA ALA A 157 12.45 -5.19 18.81
C ALA A 157 11.88 -5.81 17.54
N VAL A 158 11.25 -5.01 16.70
CA VAL A 158 10.85 -5.43 15.36
C VAL A 158 11.52 -4.51 14.35
N ASP A 159 12.54 -5.02 13.68
CA ASP A 159 13.13 -4.32 12.54
C ASP A 159 12.14 -4.35 11.38
N HIS A 160 11.87 -3.19 10.78
CA HIS A 160 10.95 -3.10 9.66
C HIS A 160 11.33 -2.01 8.65
N SER A 161 10.85 -2.17 7.43
CA SER A 161 11.00 -1.15 6.38
C SER A 161 10.21 0.11 6.75
N ALA A 162 10.89 1.25 6.82
CA ALA A 162 10.31 2.55 7.17
C ALA A 162 9.78 3.31 5.95
N GLY A 163 8.97 4.36 6.21
CA GLY A 163 8.41 5.27 5.23
C GLY A 163 6.89 5.20 5.13
N MET A 164 6.31 6.08 4.31
CA MET A 164 4.87 6.17 4.10
C MET A 164 4.52 5.80 2.67
N PHE A 165 3.34 5.19 2.49
CA PHE A 165 2.81 4.79 1.19
C PHE A 165 1.55 5.60 0.90
N LEU A 166 1.45 6.16 -0.30
CA LEU A 166 0.26 6.83 -0.78
C LEU A 166 -0.49 5.96 -1.77
N LEU A 167 -1.78 5.73 -1.50
CA LEU A 167 -2.70 5.10 -2.43
C LEU A 167 -3.68 6.14 -2.96
N GLY A 168 -4.14 5.92 -4.18
CA GLY A 168 -5.18 6.73 -4.83
C GLY A 168 -6.59 6.41 -4.34
N PRO A 169 -7.57 7.20 -4.81
CA PRO A 169 -8.99 6.96 -4.52
C PRO A 169 -9.53 5.62 -5.02
N ASP A 170 -8.82 4.98 -5.94
CA ASP A 170 -9.08 3.64 -6.46
C ASP A 170 -8.43 2.53 -5.60
N GLY A 171 -7.69 2.90 -4.55
CA GLY A 171 -6.94 2.01 -3.67
C GLY A 171 -5.63 1.49 -4.27
N ARG A 172 -5.20 2.00 -5.43
CA ARG A 172 -3.93 1.60 -6.07
C ARG A 172 -2.76 2.40 -5.54
N PHE A 173 -1.60 1.77 -5.49
CA PHE A 173 -0.36 2.42 -5.10
C PHE A 173 0.00 3.55 -6.08
N ILE A 174 0.35 4.70 -5.51
CA ILE A 174 0.84 5.87 -6.26
C ILE A 174 2.33 6.08 -5.99
N ARG A 175 2.73 6.15 -4.71
CA ARG A 175 4.07 6.57 -4.32
C ARG A 175 4.46 6.06 -2.93
N LYS A 176 5.75 5.86 -2.73
CA LYS A 176 6.37 5.72 -1.40
C LYS A 176 7.18 6.97 -1.08
N PHE A 177 7.00 7.49 0.13
CA PHE A 177 7.87 8.50 0.73
C PHE A 177 8.88 7.80 1.62
N ALA A 178 10.15 8.14 1.46
CA ALA A 178 11.22 7.60 2.30
C ALA A 178 11.07 8.07 3.75
N TYR A 179 11.65 7.33 4.69
CA TYR A 179 11.76 7.78 6.08
C TYR A 179 12.44 9.15 6.14
N ALA A 180 12.05 9.98 7.08
CA ALA A 180 12.51 11.36 7.28
C ALA A 180 12.28 12.30 6.09
N THR A 181 11.39 11.97 5.14
CA THR A 181 10.92 12.96 4.17
C THR A 181 10.10 14.02 4.91
N PRO A 182 10.43 15.32 4.81
CA PRO A 182 9.73 16.37 5.55
C PRO A 182 8.23 16.42 5.24
N ALA A 183 7.39 16.63 6.27
CA ALA A 183 5.93 16.70 6.13
C ALA A 183 5.46 17.72 5.11
N GLU A 184 6.15 18.86 5.00
CA GLU A 184 5.87 19.89 4.00
C GLU A 184 6.01 19.33 2.59
N GLN A 185 7.12 18.67 2.31
CA GLN A 185 7.37 18.07 1.00
C GLN A 185 6.34 16.98 0.66
N ILE A 186 5.95 16.16 1.65
CA ILE A 186 4.92 15.14 1.48
C ILE A 186 3.58 15.79 1.16
N ALA A 187 3.16 16.79 1.95
CA ALA A 187 1.89 17.50 1.76
C ALA A 187 1.81 18.17 0.39
N ASP A 188 2.87 18.85 -0.05
CA ASP A 188 2.90 19.50 -1.36
C ASP A 188 2.81 18.50 -2.51
N GLN A 189 3.48 17.37 -2.41
CA GLN A 189 3.38 16.30 -3.41
C GLN A 189 1.98 15.67 -3.43
N ILE A 190 1.34 15.48 -2.27
CA ILE A 190 -0.03 14.98 -2.18
C ILE A 190 -0.99 15.99 -2.84
N ARG A 191 -0.87 17.30 -2.58
CA ARG A 191 -1.67 18.34 -3.27
C ARG A 191 -1.53 18.30 -4.78
N GLN A 192 -0.29 18.21 -5.27
CA GLN A 192 -0.04 18.10 -6.72
C GLN A 192 -0.73 16.88 -7.32
N ILE A 193 -0.69 15.73 -6.62
CA ILE A 193 -1.34 14.50 -7.05
C ILE A 193 -2.87 14.66 -7.02
N MET A 194 -3.44 15.24 -5.97
CA MET A 194 -4.87 15.52 -5.84
C MET A 194 -5.38 16.45 -6.92
N ALA A 195 -4.59 17.47 -7.29
CA ALA A 195 -4.91 18.40 -8.39
C ALA A 195 -4.77 17.77 -9.80
N GLY A 196 -4.40 16.50 -9.91
CA GLY A 196 -4.17 15.82 -11.19
C GLY A 196 -2.85 16.16 -11.87
N ASN A 197 -1.98 16.94 -11.23
CA ASN A 197 -0.67 17.37 -11.73
C ASN A 197 0.48 16.44 -11.27
N GLY A 198 0.16 15.38 -10.55
CA GLY A 198 1.14 14.36 -10.13
C GLY A 198 1.57 13.44 -11.27
N PRO A 199 2.69 12.68 -11.10
CA PRO A 199 3.07 11.70 -12.09
C PRO A 199 1.87 10.76 -12.34
N PRO A 200 1.58 10.42 -13.60
CA PRO A 200 0.46 9.55 -13.91
C PRO A 200 0.63 8.23 -13.13
N SER A 201 -0.42 7.79 -12.42
CA SER A 201 -0.44 6.43 -11.91
C SER A 201 -0.24 5.46 -13.07
N ALA A 202 0.38 4.29 -12.82
CA ALA A 202 0.62 3.30 -13.88
C ALA A 202 -0.65 3.01 -14.72
N ALA A 203 -1.84 3.14 -14.13
CA ALA A 203 -3.12 2.99 -14.80
C ALA A 203 -3.43 4.09 -15.85
N ARG A 204 -2.92 5.32 -15.68
CA ARG A 204 -3.17 6.42 -16.62
C ARG A 204 -2.29 6.36 -17.86
N ARG A 205 -1.16 5.65 -17.80
CA ARG A 205 -0.26 5.43 -18.97
C ARG A 205 -0.80 4.43 -19.98
N MET A 206 -1.79 3.62 -19.61
CA MET A 206 -2.35 2.57 -20.46
C MET A 206 -3.71 2.93 -21.09
N ALA A 207 -4.26 4.12 -20.86
CA ALA A 207 -5.43 4.58 -21.61
C ALA A 207 -5.01 4.89 -23.05
N PRO A 208 -5.58 4.23 -24.07
CA PRO A 208 -5.30 4.59 -25.47
C PRO A 208 -5.73 6.05 -25.68
N ALA A 209 -4.85 6.82 -26.33
CA ALA A 209 -5.19 8.15 -26.78
C ALA A 209 -6.42 8.03 -27.71
N SER A 210 -7.55 8.56 -27.26
CA SER A 210 -8.74 8.70 -28.10
C SER A 210 -8.42 9.66 -29.24
N GLN A 211 -8.31 9.10 -30.46
CA GLN A 211 -8.34 9.83 -31.71
C GLN A 211 -9.79 10.19 -32.07
#